data_fad7d322175c4da150b76ad47ebd991d
#
_entry.id   fad7d322175c4da150b76ad47ebd991d
#
_cell.length_a   1.000
_cell.length_b   1.000
_cell.length_c   1.000
_cell.angle_alpha   90.00
_cell.angle_beta   90.00
_cell.angle_gamma   90.00
#
_symmetry.space_group_name_H-M   'P 1'
#
loop_
_entity.id
_entity.type
_entity.pdbx_description
1 polymer ?
#
loop_
_entity_poly.entity_id
_entity_poly.type
_entity_poly.pdbx_seq_one_letter_code
_entity_poly.pdbx_strand_id
1 'polypeptide(L)'
;NSSVVASMKVPKKTVSRWGIYSIKSRIDNKNFIIKDIVEKPEIKSAPSNNAVIGRYILPKTIFNKLKNQKKGKGGEIHITDAIKKLIDEGNEFIGHNFAGKYLDCGTMQSYVKSSFEISKI
;
A
#
# COMPACT_ATOMS: atom_id res chain seq x y z
N ASN A 1 13.11 -13.95 7.56
CA ASN A 1 12.09 -13.02 8.09
C ASN A 1 11.74 -11.98 7.03
N SER A 2 10.81 -12.31 6.15
CA SER A 2 10.36 -11.36 5.12
C SER A 2 9.25 -10.47 5.69
N SER A 3 9.32 -9.19 5.35
CA SER A 3 8.24 -8.25 5.63
C SER A 3 7.13 -8.44 4.61
N VAL A 4 5.87 -8.37 5.06
CA VAL A 4 4.71 -8.58 4.19
C VAL A 4 3.78 -7.38 4.28
N VAL A 5 3.32 -6.92 3.16
CA VAL A 5 2.34 -5.84 3.05
C VAL A 5 1.14 -6.31 2.24
N ALA A 6 -0.04 -6.00 2.72
CA ALA A 6 -1.25 -6.36 2.00
C ALA A 6 -1.45 -5.44 0.79
N SER A 7 -1.95 -6.01 -0.29
CA SER A 7 -2.22 -5.34 -1.55
C SER A 7 -3.60 -5.67 -2.09
N MET A 8 -4.14 -4.77 -2.87
CA MET A 8 -5.40 -4.94 -3.59
C MET A 8 -5.27 -4.34 -4.98
N LYS A 9 -5.82 -5.00 -5.99
CA LYS A 9 -5.95 -4.40 -7.32
C LYS A 9 -7.06 -3.36 -7.33
N VAL A 10 -6.75 -2.16 -7.79
CA VAL A 10 -7.70 -1.06 -7.93
C VAL A 10 -7.86 -0.65 -9.38
N PRO A 11 -9.00 -0.04 -9.77
CA PRO A 11 -9.15 0.51 -11.12
C PRO A 11 -8.08 1.58 -11.40
N LYS A 12 -7.51 1.56 -12.59
CA LYS A 12 -6.45 2.52 -13.00
C LYS A 12 -6.81 3.98 -12.73
N LYS A 13 -8.07 4.35 -12.93
CA LYS A 13 -8.57 5.72 -12.71
C LYS A 13 -8.53 6.17 -11.24
N THR A 14 -8.33 5.26 -10.30
CA THR A 14 -8.32 5.55 -8.86
C THR A 14 -6.94 5.44 -8.21
N VAL A 15 -5.89 5.09 -8.97
CA VAL A 15 -4.54 4.86 -8.41
C VAL A 15 -3.98 6.09 -7.68
N SER A 16 -4.34 7.31 -8.10
CA SER A 16 -3.91 8.55 -7.46
C SER A 16 -4.44 8.74 -6.02
N ARG A 17 -5.33 7.89 -5.57
CA ARG A 17 -5.89 7.91 -4.20
C ARG A 17 -5.09 7.04 -3.22
N TRP A 18 -4.13 6.24 -3.71
CA TRP A 18 -3.46 5.18 -2.97
C TRP A 18 -1.95 5.28 -3.06
N GLY A 19 -1.26 4.67 -2.09
CA GLY A 19 0.10 4.22 -2.34
C GLY A 19 0.07 3.06 -3.33
N ILE A 20 0.95 3.05 -4.31
CA ILE A 20 0.98 2.04 -5.39
C ILE A 20 2.32 1.32 -5.40
N TYR A 21 2.28 -0.01 -5.42
CA TYR A 21 3.47 -0.85 -5.50
C TYR A 21 4.00 -0.96 -6.93
N SER A 22 5.30 -0.84 -7.08
CA SER A 22 6.05 -1.31 -8.25
C SER A 22 6.51 -2.74 -7.99
N ILE A 23 6.28 -3.64 -8.93
CA ILE A 23 6.56 -5.07 -8.79
C ILE A 23 7.94 -5.36 -9.39
N LYS A 24 8.82 -6.02 -8.61
CA LYS A 24 10.11 -6.52 -9.09
C LYS A 24 9.93 -7.86 -9.80
N SER A 25 9.25 -8.80 -9.16
CA SER A 25 8.97 -10.13 -9.69
C SER A 25 7.73 -10.73 -9.01
N ARG A 26 7.09 -11.68 -9.68
CA ARG A 26 6.00 -12.45 -9.09
C ARG A 26 6.54 -13.73 -8.45
N ILE A 27 6.02 -14.08 -7.29
CA ILE A 27 6.28 -15.35 -6.60
C ILE A 27 5.22 -16.37 -7.03
N ASP A 28 3.94 -15.96 -6.97
CA ASP A 28 2.77 -16.75 -7.37
C ASP A 28 1.60 -15.84 -7.76
N ASN A 29 0.40 -16.39 -7.85
CA ASN A 29 -0.81 -15.64 -8.23
C ASN A 29 -1.21 -14.54 -7.24
N LYS A 30 -0.77 -14.62 -5.99
CA LYS A 30 -1.13 -13.68 -4.92
C LYS A 30 0.06 -12.88 -4.40
N ASN A 31 1.27 -13.42 -4.52
CA ASN A 31 2.47 -12.86 -3.89
C ASN A 31 3.45 -12.32 -4.92
N PHE A 32 4.08 -11.20 -4.61
CA PHE A 32 5.08 -10.57 -5.44
C PHE A 32 6.13 -9.86 -4.59
N ILE A 33 7.35 -9.75 -5.14
CA ILE A 33 8.41 -8.95 -4.53
C ILE A 33 8.24 -7.50 -4.97
N ILE A 34 8.27 -6.60 -4.00
CA ILE A 34 8.11 -5.17 -4.23
C ILE A 34 9.45 -4.56 -4.62
N LYS A 35 9.44 -3.77 -5.70
CA LYS A 35 10.58 -2.97 -6.14
C LYS A 35 10.56 -1.59 -5.51
N ASP A 36 9.39 -0.98 -5.42
CA ASP A 36 9.20 0.40 -4.97
C ASP A 36 7.75 0.66 -4.53
N ILE A 37 7.55 1.75 -3.81
CA ILE A 37 6.22 2.27 -3.45
C ILE A 37 6.16 3.74 -3.81
N VAL A 38 5.11 4.16 -4.50
CA VAL A 38 4.85 5.55 -4.86
C VAL A 38 3.55 6.00 -4.20
N GLU A 39 3.62 6.99 -3.31
CA GLU A 39 2.44 7.54 -2.64
C GLU A 39 1.65 8.45 -3.57
N LYS A 40 0.37 8.11 -3.78
CA LYS A 40 -0.59 8.88 -4.58
C LYS A 40 -0.01 9.36 -5.94
N PRO A 41 0.44 8.44 -6.79
CA PRO A 41 1.02 8.80 -8.07
C PRO A 41 -0.03 9.42 -9.01
N GLU A 42 0.43 10.13 -10.01
CA GLU A 42 -0.44 10.50 -11.13
C GLU A 42 -0.86 9.24 -11.91
N ILE A 43 -2.06 9.26 -12.47
CA ILE A 43 -2.62 8.09 -13.20
C ILE A 43 -1.69 7.64 -14.32
N LYS A 44 -1.09 8.59 -15.04
CA LYS A 44 -0.21 8.31 -16.19
C LYS A 44 1.13 7.68 -15.80
N SER A 45 1.63 7.96 -14.59
CA SER A 45 2.95 7.53 -14.10
C SER A 45 2.88 6.43 -13.05
N ALA A 46 1.69 5.95 -12.71
CA ALA A 46 1.51 4.89 -11.73
C ALA A 46 2.21 3.59 -12.19
N PRO A 47 3.09 3.00 -11.36
CA PRO A 47 3.89 1.83 -11.76
C PRO A 47 3.07 0.54 -11.92
N SER A 48 1.89 0.49 -11.32
CA SER A 48 0.95 -0.62 -11.41
C SER A 48 -0.44 -0.18 -10.93
N ASN A 49 -1.33 -1.12 -10.74
CA ASN A 49 -2.62 -0.90 -10.05
C ASN A 49 -2.75 -1.72 -8.76
N ASN A 50 -1.63 -2.14 -8.18
CA ASN A 50 -1.59 -2.80 -6.88
C ASN A 50 -1.46 -1.75 -5.78
N ALA A 51 -2.54 -1.56 -5.02
CA ALA A 51 -2.65 -0.52 -4.01
C ALA A 51 -2.28 -1.03 -2.61
N VAL A 52 -1.70 -0.15 -1.82
CA VAL A 52 -1.46 -0.32 -0.38
C VAL A 52 -2.79 -0.20 0.36
N ILE A 53 -3.08 -1.13 1.24
CA ILE A 53 -4.35 -1.14 2.00
C ILE A 53 -4.17 -1.11 3.53
N GLY A 54 -3.00 -0.68 4.00
CA GLY A 54 -2.78 -0.40 5.42
C GLY A 54 -2.75 -1.62 6.35
N ARG A 55 -2.36 -2.78 5.84
CA ARG A 55 -2.08 -3.99 6.64
C ARG A 55 -0.67 -4.45 6.38
N TYR A 56 0.15 -4.46 7.43
CA TYR A 56 1.59 -4.66 7.32
C TYR A 56 2.12 -5.62 8.39
N ILE A 57 3.09 -6.44 8.01
CA ILE A 57 4.03 -7.11 8.90
C ILE A 57 5.39 -6.49 8.62
N LEU A 58 5.89 -5.68 9.54
CA LEU A 58 7.07 -4.84 9.34
C LEU A 58 8.21 -5.24 10.29
N PRO A 59 9.47 -5.04 9.88
CA PRO A 59 10.60 -5.25 10.78
C PRO A 59 10.68 -4.14 11.83
N LYS A 60 11.25 -4.42 13.00
CA LYS A 60 11.43 -3.42 14.07
C LYS A 60 12.19 -2.16 13.62
N THR A 61 13.06 -2.32 12.64
CA THR A 61 13.84 -1.22 12.05
C THR A 61 13.00 -0.11 11.43
N ILE A 62 11.70 -0.39 11.13
CA ILE A 62 10.77 0.63 10.64
C ILE A 62 10.66 1.83 11.59
N PHE A 63 10.69 1.60 12.90
CA PHE A 63 10.61 2.68 13.89
C PHE A 63 11.80 3.64 13.82
N ASN A 64 13.00 3.13 13.51
CA ASN A 64 14.17 3.97 13.30
C ASN A 64 14.03 4.88 12.07
N LYS A 65 13.37 4.40 11.03
CA LYS A 65 13.09 5.20 9.83
C LYS A 65 12.04 6.27 10.11
N LEU A 66 10.98 5.92 10.83
CA LEU A 66 9.89 6.85 11.17
C LEU A 66 10.35 7.96 12.12
N LYS A 67 11.24 7.65 13.10
CA LYS A 67 11.70 8.59 14.11
C LYS A 67 12.32 9.87 13.54
N ASN A 68 13.06 9.75 12.44
CA ASN A 68 13.78 10.86 11.79
C ASN A 68 13.20 11.23 10.42
N GLN A 69 11.99 10.77 10.13
CA GLN A 69 11.38 10.99 8.81
C GLN A 69 10.85 12.41 8.69
N LYS A 70 11.19 13.06 7.58
CA LYS A 70 10.60 14.35 7.20
C LYS A 70 9.19 14.14 6.63
N LYS A 71 8.38 15.18 6.70
CA LYS A 71 7.05 15.19 6.08
C LYS A 71 7.17 14.95 4.57
N GLY A 72 6.35 14.05 4.05
CA GLY A 72 6.26 13.72 2.63
C GLY A 72 5.13 14.45 1.93
N LYS A 73 4.56 13.79 0.92
CA LYS A 73 3.45 14.31 0.11
C LYS A 73 2.26 14.72 0.99
N GLY A 74 1.72 15.90 0.76
CA GLY A 74 0.61 16.45 1.56
C GLY A 74 1.00 16.95 2.95
N GLY A 75 2.29 17.03 3.28
CA GLY A 75 2.78 17.52 4.58
C GLY A 75 2.64 16.52 5.73
N GLU A 76 2.37 15.25 5.43
CA GLU A 76 2.19 14.16 6.40
C GLU A 76 3.40 13.23 6.43
N ILE A 77 3.55 12.50 7.54
CA ILE A 77 4.52 11.41 7.66
C ILE A 77 3.84 10.12 7.22
N HIS A 78 4.26 9.57 6.07
CA HIS A 78 3.70 8.34 5.53
C HIS A 78 4.55 7.12 5.87
N ILE A 79 3.91 6.06 6.34
CA ILE A 79 4.58 4.78 6.57
C ILE A 79 5.14 4.18 5.28
N THR A 80 4.52 4.45 4.15
CA THR A 80 4.97 4.04 2.81
C THR A 80 6.33 4.61 2.45
N ASP A 81 6.65 5.84 2.87
CA ASP A 81 7.97 6.44 2.68
C ASP A 81 9.05 5.73 3.51
N ALA A 82 8.71 5.31 4.74
CA ALA A 82 9.63 4.54 5.57
C ALA A 82 9.87 3.12 5.02
N ILE A 83 8.83 2.48 4.49
CA ILE A 83 8.94 1.17 3.82
C ILE A 83 9.82 1.31 2.57
N LYS A 84 9.63 2.36 1.78
CA LYS A 84 10.46 2.64 0.60
C LYS A 84 11.93 2.75 0.97
N LYS A 85 12.27 3.48 2.02
CA LYS A 85 13.67 3.59 2.50
C LYS A 85 14.27 2.24 2.85
N LEU A 86 13.51 1.36 3.50
CA LEU A 86 13.98 0.01 3.81
C LEU A 86 14.18 -0.84 2.54
N ILE A 87 13.32 -0.70 1.55
CA ILE A 87 13.49 -1.36 0.24
C ILE A 87 14.75 -0.85 -0.46
N ASP A 88 14.97 0.46 -0.48
CA ASP A 88 16.16 1.10 -1.08
C ASP A 88 17.45 0.65 -0.39
N GLU A 89 17.40 0.28 0.88
CA GLU A 89 18.52 -0.28 1.66
C GLU A 89 18.71 -1.79 1.47
N GLY A 90 17.93 -2.42 0.59
CA GLY A 90 18.05 -3.84 0.25
C GLY A 90 17.18 -4.80 1.07
N ASN A 91 16.25 -4.29 1.89
CA ASN A 91 15.30 -5.15 2.59
C ASN A 91 14.22 -5.66 1.63
N GLU A 92 13.93 -6.95 1.68
CA GLU A 92 12.90 -7.57 0.86
C GLU A 92 11.51 -7.37 1.50
N PHE A 93 10.58 -6.91 0.69
CA PHE A 93 9.18 -6.80 1.01
C PHE A 93 8.33 -7.61 0.05
N ILE A 94 7.43 -8.40 0.59
CA ILE A 94 6.46 -9.20 -0.18
C ILE A 94 5.12 -8.49 -0.15
N GLY A 95 4.56 -8.21 -1.33
CA GLY A 95 3.18 -7.79 -1.50
C GLY A 95 2.27 -9.01 -1.60
N HIS A 96 1.21 -9.03 -0.80
CA HIS A 96 0.21 -10.09 -0.82
C HIS A 96 -1.15 -9.54 -1.26
N ASN A 97 -1.63 -9.96 -2.42
CA ASN A 97 -3.00 -9.65 -2.87
C ASN A 97 -3.99 -10.47 -2.05
N PHE A 98 -4.66 -9.83 -1.11
CA PHE A 98 -5.64 -10.50 -0.26
C PHE A 98 -6.94 -10.82 -1.02
N ALA A 99 -7.59 -11.90 -0.62
CA ALA A 99 -8.92 -12.26 -1.08
C ALA A 99 -9.96 -11.69 -0.10
N GLY A 100 -10.71 -10.67 -0.54
CA GLY A 100 -11.72 -10.06 0.31
C GLY A 100 -12.18 -8.70 -0.22
N LYS A 101 -13.06 -8.05 0.52
CA LYS A 101 -13.54 -6.70 0.21
C LYS A 101 -12.80 -5.69 1.10
N TYR A 102 -12.35 -4.62 0.52
CA TYR A 102 -11.88 -3.44 1.24
C TYR A 102 -13.06 -2.47 1.40
N LEU A 103 -13.42 -2.18 2.64
CA LEU A 103 -14.52 -1.29 2.99
C LEU A 103 -13.92 0.01 3.54
N ASP A 104 -13.85 1.01 2.67
CA ASP A 104 -13.36 2.34 3.03
C ASP A 104 -14.47 3.19 3.63
N CYS A 105 -14.18 3.91 4.70
CA CYS A 105 -15.10 4.82 5.39
C CYS A 105 -14.59 6.26 5.43
N GLY A 106 -13.61 6.61 4.61
CA GLY A 106 -12.96 7.92 4.59
C GLY A 106 -13.80 9.07 4.01
N THR A 107 -14.90 8.76 3.34
CA THR A 107 -15.88 9.75 2.87
C THR A 107 -17.28 9.32 3.27
N MET A 108 -18.23 10.25 3.33
CA MET A 108 -19.63 9.92 3.65
C MET A 108 -20.20 8.90 2.65
N GLN A 109 -19.90 9.05 1.37
CA GLN A 109 -20.35 8.13 0.33
C GLN A 109 -19.80 6.72 0.51
N SER A 110 -18.49 6.61 0.79
CA SER A 110 -17.85 5.31 1.03
C SER A 110 -18.30 4.68 2.33
N TYR A 111 -18.56 5.48 3.37
CA TYR A 111 -19.13 5.01 4.64
C TYR A 111 -20.51 4.37 4.44
N VAL A 112 -21.44 5.06 3.77
CA VAL A 112 -22.78 4.52 3.46
C VAL A 112 -22.70 3.24 2.64
N LYS A 113 -21.86 3.23 1.61
CA LYS A 113 -21.65 2.05 0.78
C LYS A 113 -21.08 0.86 1.57
N SER A 114 -20.11 1.11 2.42
CA SER A 114 -19.50 0.08 3.28
C SER A 114 -20.50 -0.47 4.29
N SER A 115 -21.31 0.39 4.91
CA SER A 115 -22.37 -0.01 5.83
C SER A 115 -23.41 -0.91 5.15
N PHE A 116 -23.80 -0.56 3.91
CA PHE A 116 -24.71 -1.38 3.12
C PHE A 116 -24.10 -2.76 2.78
N GLU A 117 -22.82 -2.82 2.43
CA GLU A 117 -22.15 -4.11 2.19
C GLU A 117 -22.08 -4.98 3.45
N ILE A 118 -21.81 -4.40 4.60
CA ILE A 118 -21.82 -5.10 5.90
C ILE A 118 -23.21 -5.59 6.26
N SER A 119 -24.27 -4.83 5.97
CA SER A 119 -25.64 -5.24 6.27
C SER A 119 -26.11 -6.51 5.55
N LYS A 120 -25.37 -6.94 4.53
CA LYS A 120 -25.67 -8.17 3.78
C LYS A 120 -25.06 -9.44 4.39
N ILE A 121 -24.27 -9.31 5.41
CA ILE A 121 -23.59 -10.45 6.08
C ILE A 121 -24.54 -11.20 7.00
#